data_5e308060696c99665bac59c58d624276
#
_entry.id   5e308060696c99665bac59c58d624276
#
_cell.length_a   1.000
_cell.length_b   1.000
_cell.length_c   1.000
_cell.angle_alpha   90.00
_cell.angle_beta   90.00
_cell.angle_gamma   90.00
#
_symmetry.space_group_name_H-M   'P 1'
#
loop_
_entity.id
_entity.type
_entity.pdbx_description
1 polymer ?
#
loop_
_entity_poly.entity_id
_entity_poly.type
_entity_poly.pdbx_seq_one_letter_code
_entity_poly.pdbx_strand_id
1 'polypeptide(L)'
;AISASIIVSMLVAFAVVPVASANLREGKGKKTRLSTKGDGKSPLLLRAINRLVDAPLGRPLFLVLAIAAISSVFIWLVPPAEYLPEGEEAKAFSAMTAPPGYTLNEMDRIAKEIEAQLLPALDEEPEAFDRGETEIPALNRVDIIVRPGKVFTIAVTKNFDHIDEYMEKINAIYRSYPGMRAFSSRGSIISSNDGGTRAVALDISGPDLAEIYATAGKIYTNAEELIDGAQIDSDPGSLVLGQPLLEIRPKWERLEELGFEARDFGFGAAALSDGAFVDEFYTGDDKIDIFLFSEAGNKQSLNNIETLPIYTPQGTVVPLGSLAEITETVDTADIRRVDGRRTVTLYIIPPRSIALESAVQQVRDEIMRPMQTDDSLPEGVTLDLTGASDQLDATRKSLGQNMWIAVALCYLQLVIIYRHWGYPFLILVTVPLGIGGGIVGLWLLNYFGSLLPHFGLDPIQQPFDMITMLGFLILLGTAVNNPILIVDRTMRNFREEGLGAIASVKDALAVRIRPVLMTTATTLMGLAPLVFLPGAGTELYRGLGAIVLFGLAFSALVTLTFLPCLLATLLRMMEQWVGKRETAPA
;
A
#
# COMPACT_ATOMS: atom_id res chain seq x y z
N ALA A 1 -5.64 7.45 19.13
CA ALA A 1 -4.40 7.22 19.90
C ALA A 1 -3.57 8.51 20.03
N ILE A 2 -3.17 9.18 18.94
CA ILE A 2 -2.28 10.37 18.97
C ILE A 2 -2.88 11.52 19.80
N SER A 3 -4.16 11.88 19.60
CA SER A 3 -4.81 12.96 20.35
C SER A 3 -4.88 12.66 21.84
N ALA A 4 -5.17 11.42 22.22
CA ALA A 4 -5.19 10.99 23.62
C ALA A 4 -3.80 11.09 24.27
N SER A 5 -2.75 10.66 23.57
CA SER A 5 -1.36 10.76 24.01
C SER A 5 -0.94 12.22 24.24
N ILE A 6 -1.34 13.13 23.34
CA ILE A 6 -1.03 14.57 23.49
C ILE A 6 -1.76 15.15 24.70
N ILE A 7 -3.03 14.81 24.93
CA ILE A 7 -3.80 15.28 26.09
C ILE A 7 -3.17 14.79 27.40
N VAL A 8 -2.81 13.50 27.47
CA VAL A 8 -2.13 12.91 28.64
C VAL A 8 -0.77 13.58 28.88
N SER A 9 0.02 13.80 27.83
CA SER A 9 1.30 14.52 27.91
C SER A 9 1.11 15.95 28.44
N MET A 10 0.08 16.65 27.99
CA MET A 10 -0.26 17.99 28.47
C MET A 10 -0.64 17.97 29.96
N LEU A 11 -1.45 17.01 30.40
CA LEU A 11 -1.80 16.85 31.81
C LEU A 11 -0.58 16.57 32.68
N VAL A 12 0.33 15.70 32.23
CA VAL A 12 1.59 15.41 32.91
C VAL A 12 2.46 16.66 32.99
N ALA A 13 2.57 17.42 31.89
CA ALA A 13 3.36 18.65 31.86
C ALA A 13 2.83 19.73 32.83
N PHE A 14 1.52 19.86 32.97
CA PHE A 14 0.93 20.86 33.85
C PHE A 14 0.79 20.41 35.31
N ALA A 15 0.54 19.14 35.57
CA ALA A 15 0.30 18.62 36.91
C ALA A 15 1.55 17.98 37.56
N VAL A 16 2.23 17.09 36.84
CA VAL A 16 3.30 16.27 37.41
C VAL A 16 4.64 16.99 37.38
N VAL A 17 5.01 17.60 36.28
CA VAL A 17 6.33 18.23 36.12
C VAL A 17 6.57 19.38 37.09
N PRO A 18 5.64 20.32 37.34
CA PRO A 18 5.82 21.39 38.33
C PRO A 18 5.95 20.84 39.77
N VAL A 19 5.13 19.85 40.14
CA VAL A 19 5.19 19.21 41.46
C VAL A 19 6.52 18.46 41.66
N ALA A 20 6.93 17.70 40.63
CA ALA A 20 8.22 16.99 40.70
C ALA A 20 9.40 17.97 40.77
N SER A 21 9.38 19.06 40.00
CA SER A 21 10.45 20.07 40.02
C SER A 21 10.50 20.84 41.34
N ALA A 22 9.36 21.11 41.96
CA ALA A 22 9.30 21.77 43.27
C ALA A 22 9.84 20.89 44.41
N ASN A 23 9.70 19.54 44.26
CA ASN A 23 10.20 18.57 45.24
C ASN A 23 11.66 18.14 45.04
N LEU A 24 12.26 18.46 43.89
CA LEU A 24 13.68 18.28 43.67
C LEU A 24 14.43 19.29 44.57
N ARG A 25 14.91 18.83 45.72
CA ARG A 25 15.81 19.64 46.58
C ARG A 25 16.97 20.13 45.71
N GLU A 26 17.13 21.45 45.63
CA GLU A 26 18.35 22.06 45.12
C GLU A 26 19.54 21.49 45.89
N GLY A 27 20.25 20.54 45.30
CA GLY A 27 21.57 20.18 45.77
C GLY A 27 22.35 21.48 45.80
N LYS A 28 23.09 21.76 46.89
CA LYS A 28 23.97 22.93 47.06
C LYS A 28 25.00 23.02 45.93
N GLY A 29 24.53 23.26 44.71
CA GLY A 29 25.31 23.57 43.53
C GLY A 29 25.47 25.09 43.46
N LYS A 30 26.70 25.57 43.42
CA LYS A 30 27.07 26.96 43.19
C LYS A 30 26.08 27.66 42.30
N LYS A 31 25.45 28.74 42.79
CA LYS A 31 24.69 29.69 41.99
C LYS A 31 25.59 30.17 40.84
N THR A 32 25.52 29.45 39.72
CA THR A 32 26.03 29.97 38.46
C THR A 32 25.00 31.01 38.01
N ARG A 33 25.14 32.25 38.50
CA ARG A 33 24.55 33.41 37.84
C ARG A 33 24.94 33.27 36.37
N LEU A 34 23.96 33.04 35.50
CA LEU A 34 24.13 33.24 34.07
C LEU A 34 24.56 34.70 33.89
N SER A 35 25.90 34.90 33.91
CA SER A 35 26.51 36.18 33.58
C SER A 35 26.21 36.43 32.09
N THR A 36 25.41 37.43 31.83
CA THR A 36 25.17 38.00 30.50
C THR A 36 26.40 38.76 29.98
N LYS A 37 27.55 38.68 30.67
CA LYS A 37 28.83 39.29 30.25
C LYS A 37 29.97 38.26 30.28
N GLY A 38 30.43 37.89 29.09
CA GLY A 38 31.80 37.59 28.76
C GLY A 38 32.40 36.25 29.18
N ASP A 39 33.08 35.65 28.27
CA ASP A 39 34.09 34.60 28.37
C ASP A 39 33.65 33.14 28.48
N GLY A 40 32.56 32.77 27.78
CA GLY A 40 32.35 31.39 27.37
C GLY A 40 32.32 31.33 25.85
N LYS A 41 33.21 30.57 25.23
CA LYS A 41 33.21 30.28 23.77
C LYS A 41 31.82 29.85 23.38
N SER A 42 31.05 30.75 22.73
CA SER A 42 29.71 30.41 22.20
C SER A 42 29.82 29.14 21.35
N PRO A 43 28.85 28.20 21.40
CA PRO A 43 28.89 26.98 20.60
C PRO A 43 29.23 27.31 19.15
N LEU A 44 30.05 26.47 18.51
CA LEU A 44 30.44 26.65 17.09
C LEU A 44 29.25 26.90 16.18
N LEU A 45 28.14 26.17 16.42
CA LEU A 45 26.90 26.32 15.72
C LEU A 45 26.32 27.73 15.85
N LEU A 46 26.23 28.28 17.05
CA LEU A 46 25.71 29.63 17.28
C LEU A 46 26.56 30.70 16.60
N ARG A 47 27.91 30.53 16.58
CA ARG A 47 28.80 31.42 15.87
C ARG A 47 28.60 31.39 14.36
N ALA A 48 28.42 30.20 13.78
CA ALA A 48 28.17 30.04 12.37
C ALA A 48 26.83 30.70 11.97
N ILE A 49 25.75 30.44 12.74
CA ILE A 49 24.45 31.05 12.51
C ILE A 49 24.52 32.58 12.64
N ASN A 50 25.19 33.10 13.68
CA ASN A 50 25.32 34.53 13.87
C ASN A 50 26.09 35.21 12.73
N ARG A 51 27.13 34.57 12.16
CA ARG A 51 27.82 35.07 10.96
C ARG A 51 26.89 35.15 9.75
N LEU A 52 26.03 34.14 9.58
CA LEU A 52 25.04 34.10 8.49
C LEU A 52 23.99 35.20 8.66
N VAL A 53 23.50 35.41 9.91
CA VAL A 53 22.54 36.47 10.27
C VAL A 53 23.16 37.87 10.12
N ASP A 54 24.47 38.04 10.31
CA ASP A 54 25.15 39.32 10.12
C ASP A 54 25.38 39.68 8.66
N ALA A 55 25.52 38.70 7.75
CA ALA A 55 25.91 38.92 6.38
C ALA A 55 24.75 39.56 5.57
N PRO A 56 24.84 40.83 5.12
CA PRO A 56 23.70 41.51 4.47
C PRO A 56 23.33 40.95 3.12
N LEU A 57 24.26 40.43 2.33
CA LEU A 57 24.05 39.75 1.03
C LEU A 57 23.98 38.24 1.21
N GLY A 58 24.60 37.67 2.23
CA GLY A 58 24.60 36.23 2.49
C GLY A 58 23.23 35.70 2.91
N ARG A 59 22.46 36.47 3.70
CA ARG A 59 21.10 36.09 4.13
C ARG A 59 20.10 35.83 2.99
N PRO A 60 19.84 36.81 2.10
CA PRO A 60 18.89 36.57 1.01
C PRO A 60 19.37 35.48 0.05
N LEU A 61 20.68 35.41 -0.22
CA LEU A 61 21.25 34.34 -1.04
C LEU A 61 21.01 32.96 -0.40
N PHE A 62 21.24 32.81 0.92
CA PHE A 62 20.97 31.56 1.64
C PHE A 62 19.48 31.19 1.60
N LEU A 63 18.56 32.17 1.76
CA LEU A 63 17.13 31.92 1.70
C LEU A 63 16.72 31.41 0.31
N VAL A 64 17.22 32.04 -0.77
CA VAL A 64 16.94 31.63 -2.14
C VAL A 64 17.52 30.23 -2.40
N LEU A 65 18.76 29.97 -1.99
CA LEU A 65 19.38 28.64 -2.17
C LEU A 65 18.65 27.55 -1.38
N ALA A 66 18.19 27.83 -0.15
CA ALA A 66 17.42 26.89 0.65
C ALA A 66 16.06 26.56 -0.01
N ILE A 67 15.35 27.58 -0.54
CA ILE A 67 14.11 27.37 -1.26
C ILE A 67 14.37 26.59 -2.56
N ALA A 68 15.39 26.94 -3.32
CA ALA A 68 15.75 26.24 -4.55
C ALA A 68 16.14 24.78 -4.28
N ALA A 69 16.92 24.52 -3.23
CA ALA A 69 17.31 23.15 -2.84
C ALA A 69 16.08 22.31 -2.48
N ILE A 70 15.15 22.87 -1.69
CA ILE A 70 13.95 22.10 -1.29
C ILE A 70 12.99 21.90 -2.47
N SER A 71 12.87 22.89 -3.37
CA SER A 71 12.09 22.72 -4.61
C SER A 71 12.67 21.61 -5.48
N SER A 72 14.01 21.52 -5.55
CA SER A 72 14.70 20.43 -6.26
C SER A 72 14.39 19.07 -5.62
N VAL A 73 14.36 18.98 -4.28
CA VAL A 73 13.98 17.75 -3.55
C VAL A 73 12.55 17.32 -3.95
N PHE A 74 11.59 18.22 -3.97
CA PHE A 74 10.21 17.89 -4.36
C PHE A 74 10.07 17.44 -5.82
N ILE A 75 10.92 17.93 -6.72
CA ILE A 75 10.87 17.57 -8.15
C ILE A 75 11.58 16.24 -8.43
N TRP A 76 12.72 15.97 -7.74
CA TRP A 76 13.63 14.90 -8.13
C TRP A 76 13.69 13.73 -7.13
N LEU A 77 13.36 13.94 -5.86
CA LEU A 77 13.51 12.93 -4.81
C LEU A 77 12.20 12.32 -4.33
N VAL A 78 11.03 12.85 -4.71
CA VAL A 78 9.76 12.20 -4.35
C VAL A 78 9.67 10.89 -5.11
N PRO A 79 9.69 9.73 -4.42
CA PRO A 79 9.57 8.44 -5.09
C PRO A 79 8.14 8.21 -5.55
N PRO A 80 7.92 7.35 -6.56
CA PRO A 80 6.60 6.91 -6.94
C PRO A 80 5.91 6.19 -5.77
N ALA A 81 4.59 6.31 -5.71
CA ALA A 81 3.82 5.87 -4.56
C ALA A 81 3.36 4.41 -4.68
N GLU A 82 3.29 3.76 -3.51
CA GLU A 82 2.58 2.50 -3.27
C GLU A 82 1.26 2.79 -2.55
N TYR A 83 0.27 1.89 -2.70
CA TYR A 83 -0.99 2.03 -1.98
C TYR A 83 -0.81 1.74 -0.49
N LEU A 84 -0.50 0.50 -0.16
CA LEU A 84 -0.18 0.06 1.21
C LEU A 84 1.13 -0.73 1.20
N PRO A 85 1.89 -0.72 2.31
CA PRO A 85 3.08 -1.54 2.41
C PRO A 85 2.70 -3.01 2.37
N GLU A 86 3.45 -3.80 1.62
CA GLU A 86 3.43 -5.25 1.78
C GLU A 86 4.04 -5.55 3.15
N GLY A 87 3.29 -6.25 4.01
CA GLY A 87 3.85 -6.74 5.27
C GLY A 87 4.93 -7.78 5.00
N GLU A 88 5.89 -7.90 5.91
CA GLU A 88 6.91 -8.95 5.91
C GLU A 88 6.31 -10.25 6.49
N GLU A 89 5.23 -10.77 5.89
CA GLU A 89 4.74 -12.10 6.22
C GLU A 89 5.46 -13.15 5.37
N ALA A 90 5.95 -14.19 6.02
CA ALA A 90 6.56 -15.34 5.35
C ALA A 90 5.52 -16.24 4.67
N LYS A 91 4.54 -15.64 3.97
CA LYS A 91 3.37 -16.32 3.40
C LYS A 91 3.23 -16.00 1.92
N ALA A 92 3.00 -17.02 1.11
CA ALA A 92 2.69 -16.89 -0.30
C ALA A 92 1.32 -17.52 -0.62
N PHE A 93 0.60 -16.86 -1.52
CA PHE A 93 -0.58 -17.36 -2.20
C PHE A 93 -0.20 -17.69 -3.64
N SER A 94 -0.42 -18.93 -4.05
CA SER A 94 -0.10 -19.37 -5.40
C SER A 94 -1.31 -20.07 -6.01
N ALA A 95 -1.57 -19.83 -7.27
CA ALA A 95 -2.67 -20.42 -8.00
C ALA A 95 -2.19 -20.97 -9.34
N MET A 96 -2.62 -22.18 -9.66
CA MET A 96 -2.51 -22.79 -10.98
C MET A 96 -3.91 -22.88 -11.59
N THR A 97 -4.11 -22.24 -12.73
CA THR A 97 -5.39 -22.24 -13.44
C THR A 97 -5.26 -23.06 -14.72
N ALA A 98 -6.10 -24.08 -14.84
CA ALA A 98 -6.13 -24.98 -16.00
C ALA A 98 -6.94 -24.39 -17.15
N PRO A 99 -6.67 -24.83 -18.40
CA PRO A 99 -7.59 -24.61 -19.51
C PRO A 99 -8.98 -25.21 -19.23
N PRO A 100 -10.01 -24.75 -19.93
CA PRO A 100 -11.34 -25.32 -19.81
C PRO A 100 -11.37 -26.84 -20.08
N GLY A 101 -12.21 -27.56 -19.33
CA GLY A 101 -12.39 -29.01 -19.48
C GLY A 101 -11.66 -29.90 -18.47
N TYR A 102 -10.79 -29.31 -17.60
CA TYR A 102 -10.17 -30.07 -16.53
C TYR A 102 -11.18 -30.38 -15.42
N THR A 103 -11.30 -31.66 -15.08
CA THR A 103 -12.18 -32.13 -14.01
C THR A 103 -11.53 -32.01 -12.64
N LEU A 104 -12.35 -32.05 -11.58
CA LEU A 104 -11.83 -32.06 -10.20
C LEU A 104 -10.86 -33.23 -9.95
N ASN A 105 -11.18 -34.41 -10.49
CA ASN A 105 -10.32 -35.59 -10.32
C ASN A 105 -8.94 -35.43 -10.96
N GLU A 106 -8.88 -34.79 -12.12
CA GLU A 106 -7.60 -34.51 -12.80
C GLU A 106 -6.81 -33.44 -12.04
N MET A 107 -7.49 -32.39 -11.57
CA MET A 107 -6.85 -31.37 -10.73
C MET A 107 -6.35 -31.94 -9.40
N ASP A 108 -7.09 -32.87 -8.77
CA ASP A 108 -6.67 -33.56 -7.56
C ASP A 108 -5.43 -34.45 -7.79
N ARG A 109 -5.38 -35.14 -8.94
CA ARG A 109 -4.19 -35.92 -9.33
C ARG A 109 -2.95 -35.03 -9.45
N ILE A 110 -3.09 -33.91 -10.16
CA ILE A 110 -2.00 -32.93 -10.32
C ILE A 110 -1.62 -32.33 -8.96
N ALA A 111 -2.60 -31.99 -8.13
CA ALA A 111 -2.35 -31.45 -6.79
C ALA A 111 -1.56 -32.40 -5.91
N LYS A 112 -1.83 -33.71 -5.96
CA LYS A 112 -1.06 -34.75 -5.26
C LYS A 112 0.38 -34.87 -5.76
N GLU A 113 0.61 -34.68 -7.06
CA GLU A 113 1.97 -34.65 -7.61
C GLU A 113 2.75 -33.41 -7.13
N ILE A 114 2.07 -32.25 -7.02
CA ILE A 114 2.64 -31.03 -6.46
C ILE A 114 2.91 -31.19 -4.96
N GLU A 115 1.95 -31.74 -4.21
CA GLU A 115 2.09 -32.04 -2.80
C GLU A 115 3.32 -32.89 -2.52
N ALA A 116 3.53 -33.96 -3.30
CA ALA A 116 4.67 -34.84 -3.15
C ALA A 116 6.03 -34.12 -3.34
N GLN A 117 6.07 -33.04 -4.13
CA GLN A 117 7.26 -32.22 -4.30
C GLN A 117 7.46 -31.23 -3.15
N LEU A 118 6.36 -30.74 -2.52
CA LEU A 118 6.42 -29.73 -1.46
C LEU A 118 6.61 -30.35 -0.07
N LEU A 119 6.10 -31.55 0.18
CA LEU A 119 6.15 -32.21 1.49
C LEU A 119 7.57 -32.30 2.10
N PRO A 120 8.62 -32.66 1.36
CA PRO A 120 9.97 -32.72 1.93
C PRO A 120 10.42 -31.39 2.54
N ALA A 121 10.02 -30.25 1.96
CA ALA A 121 10.39 -28.93 2.43
C ALA A 121 9.83 -28.56 3.82
N LEU A 122 8.84 -29.29 4.34
CA LEU A 122 8.31 -29.08 5.69
C LEU A 122 9.28 -29.52 6.79
N ASP A 123 10.09 -30.54 6.51
CA ASP A 123 11.05 -31.13 7.47
C ASP A 123 12.45 -30.48 7.35
N GLU A 124 12.71 -29.68 6.31
CA GLU A 124 14.00 -29.05 6.06
C GLU A 124 14.28 -27.84 6.97
N GLU A 125 15.58 -27.57 7.17
CA GLU A 125 16.04 -26.36 7.85
C GLU A 125 16.24 -25.21 6.85
N PRO A 126 15.98 -23.94 7.24
CA PRO A 126 16.15 -22.79 6.33
C PRO A 126 17.54 -22.72 5.68
N GLU A 127 18.59 -23.02 6.47
CA GLU A 127 20.00 -22.97 6.04
C GLU A 127 20.35 -24.03 4.98
N ALA A 128 19.56 -25.09 4.83
CA ALA A 128 19.77 -26.10 3.81
C ALA A 128 19.55 -25.53 2.40
N PHE A 129 18.57 -24.65 2.25
CA PHE A 129 18.33 -23.93 1.00
C PHE A 129 19.49 -22.96 0.68
N ASP A 130 19.98 -22.21 1.67
CA ASP A 130 21.11 -21.29 1.50
C ASP A 130 22.40 -22.01 1.08
N ARG A 131 22.58 -23.26 1.54
CA ARG A 131 23.71 -24.12 1.14
C ARG A 131 23.50 -24.80 -0.21
N GLY A 132 22.32 -24.64 -0.85
CA GLY A 132 21.99 -25.29 -2.12
C GLY A 132 21.75 -26.81 -2.00
N GLU A 133 21.43 -27.31 -0.81
CA GLU A 133 21.15 -28.74 -0.54
C GLU A 133 19.69 -29.10 -0.93
N THR A 134 18.79 -28.12 -0.97
CA THR A 134 17.38 -28.26 -1.33
C THR A 134 17.02 -27.30 -2.46
N GLU A 135 16.07 -27.73 -3.34
CA GLU A 135 15.59 -26.90 -4.45
C GLU A 135 14.45 -25.97 -4.04
N ILE A 136 13.68 -26.35 -3.02
CA ILE A 136 12.53 -25.61 -2.51
C ILE A 136 12.89 -25.08 -1.12
N PRO A 137 12.64 -23.81 -0.83
CA PRO A 137 12.85 -23.25 0.50
C PRO A 137 12.07 -23.99 1.59
N ALA A 138 12.64 -24.07 2.80
CA ALA A 138 12.04 -24.73 3.94
C ALA A 138 10.68 -24.10 4.29
N LEU A 139 9.66 -24.94 4.43
CA LEU A 139 8.28 -24.54 4.69
C LEU A 139 7.88 -24.84 6.14
N ASN A 140 7.12 -23.95 6.74
CA ASN A 140 6.49 -24.15 8.03
C ASN A 140 5.09 -24.78 7.87
N ARG A 141 4.39 -24.40 6.80
CA ARG A 141 3.03 -24.88 6.49
C ARG A 141 2.79 -24.79 4.99
N VAL A 142 2.04 -25.74 4.47
CA VAL A 142 1.48 -25.71 3.12
C VAL A 142 0.04 -26.21 3.17
N ASP A 143 -0.88 -25.46 2.56
CA ASP A 143 -2.26 -25.85 2.36
C ASP A 143 -2.53 -25.88 0.86
N ILE A 144 -3.07 -26.98 0.37
CA ILE A 144 -3.42 -27.16 -1.04
C ILE A 144 -4.95 -27.31 -1.14
N ILE A 145 -5.56 -26.41 -1.88
CA ILE A 145 -7.00 -26.36 -2.10
C ILE A 145 -7.27 -26.64 -3.57
N VAL A 146 -8.00 -27.72 -3.82
CA VAL A 146 -8.33 -28.17 -5.19
C VAL A 146 -9.76 -27.79 -5.53
N ARG A 147 -9.93 -27.17 -6.70
CA ARG A 147 -11.22 -26.83 -7.28
C ARG A 147 -11.26 -27.28 -8.75
N PRO A 148 -12.44 -27.44 -9.37
CA PRO A 148 -12.50 -27.66 -10.82
C PRO A 148 -11.71 -26.58 -11.57
N GLY A 149 -10.73 -26.99 -12.37
CA GLY A 149 -9.91 -26.08 -13.15
C GLY A 149 -8.89 -25.21 -12.37
N LYS A 150 -8.79 -25.33 -11.03
CA LYS A 150 -7.84 -24.51 -10.24
C LYS A 150 -7.26 -25.27 -9.05
N VAL A 151 -5.94 -25.20 -8.91
CA VAL A 151 -5.24 -25.56 -7.66
C VAL A 151 -4.75 -24.29 -7.02
N PHE A 152 -5.03 -24.14 -5.75
CA PHE A 152 -4.62 -23.00 -4.95
C PHE A 152 -3.76 -23.47 -3.79
N THR A 153 -2.57 -22.87 -3.64
CA THR A 153 -1.61 -23.24 -2.59
C THR A 153 -1.33 -22.04 -1.71
N ILE A 154 -1.44 -22.24 -0.40
CA ILE A 154 -1.02 -21.28 0.61
C ILE A 154 0.20 -21.86 1.30
N ALA A 155 1.34 -21.22 1.20
CA ALA A 155 2.57 -21.67 1.84
C ALA A 155 3.13 -20.60 2.78
N VAL A 156 3.72 -21.08 3.89
CA VAL A 156 4.44 -20.24 4.84
C VAL A 156 5.87 -20.75 4.91
N THR A 157 6.84 -19.94 4.51
CA THR A 157 8.26 -20.28 4.60
C THR A 157 8.75 -20.16 6.04
N LYS A 158 9.77 -20.96 6.41
CA LYS A 158 10.41 -20.84 7.72
C LYS A 158 11.26 -19.57 7.83
N ASN A 159 11.84 -19.12 6.70
CA ASN A 159 12.54 -17.86 6.59
C ASN A 159 11.76 -16.92 5.65
N PHE A 160 11.53 -15.69 6.08
CA PHE A 160 10.85 -14.65 5.31
C PHE A 160 11.59 -14.31 4.02
N ASP A 161 12.93 -14.29 4.05
CA ASP A 161 13.74 -13.89 2.90
C ASP A 161 13.63 -14.84 1.71
N HIS A 162 13.21 -16.09 1.95
CA HIS A 162 13.08 -17.13 0.92
C HIS A 162 11.69 -17.15 0.23
N ILE A 163 10.84 -16.15 0.47
CA ILE A 163 9.46 -16.17 -0.06
C ILE A 163 9.44 -15.95 -1.58
N ASP A 164 10.33 -15.11 -2.11
CA ASP A 164 10.40 -14.83 -3.55
C ASP A 164 10.94 -16.04 -4.31
N GLU A 165 11.95 -16.70 -3.78
CA GLU A 165 12.49 -17.94 -4.30
C GLU A 165 11.44 -19.06 -4.28
N TYR A 166 10.65 -19.14 -3.20
CA TYR A 166 9.52 -20.07 -3.15
C TYR A 166 8.49 -19.77 -4.25
N MET A 167 8.11 -18.51 -4.43
CA MET A 167 7.14 -18.12 -5.47
C MET A 167 7.66 -18.42 -6.87
N GLU A 168 8.95 -18.23 -7.13
CA GLU A 168 9.58 -18.58 -8.40
C GLU A 168 9.53 -20.09 -8.63
N LYS A 169 9.91 -20.90 -7.62
CA LYS A 169 9.90 -22.35 -7.70
C LYS A 169 8.50 -22.94 -7.91
N ILE A 170 7.50 -22.48 -7.13
CA ILE A 170 6.14 -22.98 -7.29
C ILE A 170 5.55 -22.59 -8.66
N ASN A 171 5.84 -21.38 -9.16
CA ASN A 171 5.44 -20.97 -10.50
C ASN A 171 6.10 -21.82 -11.58
N ALA A 172 7.37 -22.20 -11.41
CA ALA A 172 8.07 -23.11 -12.33
C ALA A 172 7.43 -24.50 -12.33
N ILE A 173 7.07 -25.03 -11.15
CA ILE A 173 6.32 -26.30 -11.03
C ILE A 173 4.99 -26.20 -11.76
N TYR A 174 4.21 -25.14 -11.55
CA TYR A 174 2.91 -24.96 -12.20
C TYR A 174 3.02 -24.84 -13.72
N ARG A 175 3.99 -24.10 -14.23
CA ARG A 175 4.27 -23.94 -15.67
C ARG A 175 4.80 -25.21 -16.33
N SER A 176 5.28 -26.20 -15.58
CA SER A 176 5.71 -27.49 -16.13
C SER A 176 4.54 -28.31 -16.66
N TYR A 177 3.31 -28.04 -16.23
CA TYR A 177 2.11 -28.67 -16.73
C TYR A 177 1.58 -27.92 -17.97
N PRO A 178 1.34 -28.63 -19.09
CA PRO A 178 0.96 -28.00 -20.35
C PRO A 178 -0.31 -27.17 -20.26
N GLY A 179 -0.28 -25.94 -20.76
CA GLY A 179 -1.43 -25.06 -20.84
C GLY A 179 -1.86 -24.44 -19.51
N MET A 180 -1.18 -24.75 -18.41
CA MET A 180 -1.51 -24.16 -17.10
C MET A 180 -0.96 -22.74 -16.99
N ARG A 181 -1.77 -21.86 -16.39
CA ARG A 181 -1.33 -20.52 -15.99
C ARG A 181 -0.92 -20.55 -14.53
N ALA A 182 0.22 -19.96 -14.24
CA ALA A 182 0.79 -19.87 -12.90
C ALA A 182 0.70 -18.42 -12.40
N PHE A 183 0.27 -18.28 -11.18
CA PHE A 183 0.18 -17.01 -10.48
C PHE A 183 0.67 -17.17 -9.04
N SER A 184 1.46 -16.23 -8.55
CA SER A 184 1.85 -16.19 -7.14
C SER A 184 1.91 -14.76 -6.63
N SER A 185 1.48 -14.58 -5.39
CA SER A 185 1.58 -13.29 -4.70
C SER A 185 2.00 -13.49 -3.25
N ARG A 186 2.70 -12.50 -2.69
CA ARG A 186 2.99 -12.51 -1.25
C ARG A 186 1.74 -12.28 -0.44
N GLY A 187 1.62 -12.98 0.69
CA GLY A 187 0.63 -12.68 1.71
C GLY A 187 1.00 -11.40 2.44
N SER A 188 0.01 -10.60 2.77
CA SER A 188 0.15 -9.44 3.63
C SER A 188 -0.96 -9.45 4.68
N ILE A 189 -0.70 -8.85 5.83
CA ILE A 189 -1.71 -8.67 6.90
C ILE A 189 -2.97 -7.97 6.38
N ILE A 190 -2.85 -7.20 5.30
CA ILE A 190 -3.90 -6.33 4.77
C ILE A 190 -4.41 -6.81 3.41
N SER A 191 -3.77 -7.81 2.77
CA SER A 191 -4.11 -8.23 1.41
C SER A 191 -5.03 -9.44 1.34
N SER A 192 -5.88 -9.45 0.34
CA SER A 192 -6.64 -10.61 -0.15
C SER A 192 -5.81 -11.47 -1.11
N ASN A 193 -6.37 -12.63 -1.50
CA ASN A 193 -5.69 -13.67 -2.30
C ASN A 193 -5.46 -13.31 -3.78
N ASP A 194 -5.85 -12.11 -4.21
CA ASP A 194 -5.93 -11.62 -5.60
C ASP A 194 -4.86 -10.56 -5.93
N GLY A 195 -3.68 -10.69 -5.35
CA GLY A 195 -2.56 -9.76 -5.58
C GLY A 195 -2.55 -8.56 -4.64
N GLY A 196 -3.52 -8.48 -3.74
CA GLY A 196 -3.49 -7.60 -2.58
C GLY A 196 -3.39 -6.11 -2.91
N THR A 197 -2.46 -5.46 -2.23
CA THR A 197 -2.31 -4.00 -2.24
C THR A 197 -1.51 -3.46 -3.43
N ARG A 198 -0.94 -4.34 -4.27
CA ARG A 198 -0.07 -3.95 -5.39
C ARG A 198 -0.62 -4.32 -6.77
N ALA A 199 -1.78 -4.96 -6.84
CA ALA A 199 -2.38 -5.28 -8.12
C ALA A 199 -2.93 -4.04 -8.83
N VAL A 200 -2.51 -3.82 -10.07
CA VAL A 200 -3.19 -2.94 -11.02
C VAL A 200 -4.38 -3.73 -11.55
N ALA A 201 -5.57 -3.44 -11.07
CA ALA A 201 -6.78 -4.06 -11.56
C ALA A 201 -7.31 -3.28 -12.76
N LEU A 202 -7.42 -3.96 -13.90
CA LEU A 202 -7.95 -3.42 -15.15
C LEU A 202 -9.25 -4.13 -15.50
N ASP A 203 -10.35 -3.42 -15.38
CA ASP A 203 -11.68 -3.88 -15.74
C ASP A 203 -11.94 -3.66 -17.23
N ILE A 204 -12.26 -4.73 -17.92
CA ILE A 204 -12.60 -4.76 -19.33
C ILE A 204 -14.09 -5.09 -19.42
N SER A 205 -14.92 -4.08 -19.71
CA SER A 205 -16.37 -4.18 -19.64
C SER A 205 -17.02 -3.95 -20.99
N GLY A 206 -18.08 -4.68 -21.31
CA GLY A 206 -18.80 -4.50 -22.58
C GLY A 206 -20.09 -5.30 -22.67
N PRO A 207 -20.83 -5.17 -23.79
CA PRO A 207 -22.08 -5.91 -24.02
C PRO A 207 -21.84 -7.35 -24.49
N ASP A 208 -20.77 -7.61 -25.26
CA ASP A 208 -20.45 -8.91 -25.85
C ASP A 208 -19.30 -9.58 -25.09
N LEU A 209 -19.53 -10.80 -24.59
CA LEU A 209 -18.53 -11.58 -23.87
C LEU A 209 -17.34 -11.98 -24.76
N ALA A 210 -17.59 -12.33 -26.04
CA ALA A 210 -16.52 -12.76 -26.94
C ALA A 210 -15.51 -11.62 -27.18
N GLU A 211 -16.01 -10.39 -27.37
CA GLU A 211 -15.18 -9.20 -27.54
C GLU A 211 -14.41 -8.84 -26.27
N ILE A 212 -15.06 -8.95 -25.08
CA ILE A 212 -14.43 -8.71 -23.79
C ILE A 212 -13.26 -9.68 -23.58
N TYR A 213 -13.49 -10.99 -23.79
CA TYR A 213 -12.49 -12.03 -23.58
C TYR A 213 -11.35 -11.94 -24.62
N ALA A 214 -11.65 -11.66 -25.88
CA ALA A 214 -10.63 -11.43 -26.91
C ALA A 214 -9.75 -10.21 -26.58
N THR A 215 -10.38 -9.13 -26.08
CA THR A 215 -9.66 -7.93 -25.63
C THR A 215 -8.82 -8.21 -24.39
N ALA A 216 -9.37 -8.94 -23.42
CA ALA A 216 -8.64 -9.34 -22.22
C ALA A 216 -7.43 -10.22 -22.54
N GLY A 217 -7.56 -11.15 -23.47
CA GLY A 217 -6.43 -11.98 -23.93
C GLY A 217 -5.31 -11.16 -24.59
N LYS A 218 -5.65 -10.18 -25.42
CA LYS A 218 -4.65 -9.25 -26.00
C LYS A 218 -3.96 -8.43 -24.93
N ILE A 219 -4.73 -7.87 -24.00
CA ILE A 219 -4.16 -7.05 -22.89
C ILE A 219 -3.29 -7.91 -21.99
N TYR A 220 -3.66 -9.15 -21.71
CA TYR A 220 -2.86 -10.09 -20.93
C TYR A 220 -1.48 -10.28 -21.56
N THR A 221 -1.42 -10.58 -22.86
CA THR A 221 -0.14 -10.76 -23.58
C THR A 221 0.67 -9.46 -23.60
N ASN A 222 0.05 -8.33 -23.90
CA ASN A 222 0.72 -7.04 -23.91
C ASN A 222 1.27 -6.67 -22.52
N ALA A 223 0.56 -6.97 -21.45
CA ALA A 223 1.00 -6.66 -20.09
C ALA A 223 2.17 -7.57 -19.64
N GLU A 224 2.19 -8.84 -20.07
CA GLU A 224 3.29 -9.76 -19.83
C GLU A 224 4.59 -9.31 -20.54
N GLU A 225 4.47 -8.78 -21.75
CA GLU A 225 5.60 -8.23 -22.50
C GLU A 225 6.07 -6.86 -21.97
N LEU A 226 5.13 -6.03 -21.48
CA LEU A 226 5.41 -4.66 -21.03
C LEU A 226 6.13 -4.62 -19.70
N ILE A 227 5.72 -5.45 -18.75
CA ILE A 227 6.24 -5.47 -17.38
C ILE A 227 6.93 -6.81 -17.15
N ASP A 228 8.23 -6.84 -17.36
CA ASP A 228 9.04 -8.06 -17.13
C ASP A 228 8.94 -8.52 -15.67
N GLY A 229 8.61 -9.78 -15.49
CA GLY A 229 8.38 -10.38 -14.16
C GLY A 229 7.04 -10.07 -13.52
N ALA A 230 6.10 -9.42 -14.20
CA ALA A 230 4.75 -9.22 -13.69
C ALA A 230 4.04 -10.57 -13.50
N GLN A 231 3.27 -10.66 -12.41
CA GLN A 231 2.34 -11.77 -12.19
C GLN A 231 0.95 -11.30 -12.61
N ILE A 232 0.28 -12.05 -13.48
CA ILE A 232 -1.03 -11.66 -14.01
C ILE A 232 -2.05 -12.74 -13.69
N ASP A 233 -3.08 -12.39 -12.94
CA ASP A 233 -4.28 -13.22 -12.73
C ASP A 233 -5.50 -12.58 -13.41
N SER A 234 -6.57 -13.32 -13.52
CA SER A 234 -7.81 -12.84 -14.12
C SER A 234 -9.04 -13.32 -13.35
N ASP A 235 -10.07 -12.49 -13.35
CA ASP A 235 -11.38 -12.84 -12.83
C ASP A 235 -12.45 -12.49 -13.90
N PRO A 236 -13.11 -13.51 -14.51
CA PRO A 236 -12.99 -14.96 -14.27
C PRO A 236 -11.60 -15.54 -14.55
N GLY A 237 -11.28 -16.64 -13.84
CA GLY A 237 -9.96 -17.26 -13.87
C GLY A 237 -9.54 -17.80 -15.24
N SER A 238 -10.46 -18.17 -16.12
CA SER A 238 -10.19 -18.54 -17.50
C SER A 238 -10.42 -17.36 -18.44
N LEU A 239 -9.47 -17.10 -19.34
CA LEU A 239 -9.63 -16.13 -20.45
C LEU A 239 -10.10 -16.80 -21.74
N VAL A 240 -10.62 -18.01 -21.66
CA VAL A 240 -11.17 -18.77 -22.79
C VAL A 240 -12.64 -19.02 -22.53
N LEU A 241 -13.49 -18.60 -23.48
CA LEU A 241 -14.94 -18.76 -23.42
C LEU A 241 -15.42 -20.19 -23.66
N GLY A 242 -14.57 -21.07 -24.08
CA GLY A 242 -14.98 -22.39 -24.53
C GLY A 242 -14.94 -23.47 -23.45
N GLN A 243 -15.71 -23.38 -22.35
CA GLN A 243 -15.89 -24.53 -21.48
C GLN A 243 -16.81 -25.56 -22.16
N PRO A 244 -16.40 -26.86 -22.25
CA PRO A 244 -17.28 -27.90 -22.74
C PRO A 244 -18.51 -27.98 -21.85
N LEU A 245 -19.67 -27.88 -22.49
CA LEU A 245 -20.96 -27.96 -21.85
C LEU A 245 -21.78 -29.04 -22.55
N LEU A 246 -22.43 -29.88 -21.75
CA LEU A 246 -23.43 -30.80 -22.25
C LEU A 246 -24.80 -30.20 -22.02
N GLU A 247 -25.49 -29.86 -23.12
CA GLU A 247 -26.84 -29.33 -23.08
C GLU A 247 -27.84 -30.45 -23.27
N ILE A 248 -28.73 -30.62 -22.29
CA ILE A 248 -29.82 -31.60 -22.31
C ILE A 248 -31.13 -30.85 -22.55
N ARG A 249 -31.63 -30.83 -23.79
CA ARG A 249 -32.86 -30.15 -24.16
C ARG A 249 -34.05 -31.12 -24.13
N PRO A 250 -35.02 -30.93 -23.21
CA PRO A 250 -36.17 -31.79 -23.09
C PRO A 250 -37.05 -31.79 -24.35
N LYS A 251 -37.48 -32.96 -24.81
CA LYS A 251 -38.51 -33.13 -25.83
C LYS A 251 -39.88 -33.08 -25.14
N TRP A 252 -40.42 -31.87 -24.96
CA TRP A 252 -41.59 -31.62 -24.12
C TRP A 252 -42.81 -32.46 -24.48
N GLU A 253 -43.12 -32.65 -25.78
CA GLU A 253 -44.21 -33.48 -26.24
C GLU A 253 -44.07 -34.94 -25.76
N ARG A 254 -42.83 -35.46 -25.80
CA ARG A 254 -42.53 -36.82 -25.36
C ARG A 254 -42.57 -36.99 -23.84
N LEU A 255 -42.16 -35.95 -23.10
CA LEU A 255 -42.25 -35.94 -21.65
C LEU A 255 -43.71 -35.92 -21.17
N GLU A 256 -44.56 -35.11 -21.82
CA GLU A 256 -45.99 -35.02 -21.53
C GLU A 256 -46.72 -36.35 -21.78
N GLU A 257 -46.42 -37.02 -22.88
CA GLU A 257 -46.96 -38.35 -23.20
C GLU A 257 -46.64 -39.40 -22.10
N LEU A 258 -45.50 -39.28 -21.46
CA LEU A 258 -45.01 -40.17 -20.41
C LEU A 258 -45.34 -39.68 -18.98
N GLY A 259 -46.06 -38.57 -18.88
CA GLY A 259 -46.55 -38.02 -17.63
C GLY A 259 -45.48 -37.33 -16.76
N PHE A 260 -44.37 -36.87 -17.37
CA PHE A 260 -43.36 -36.12 -16.65
C PHE A 260 -43.76 -34.67 -16.42
N GLU A 261 -43.50 -34.18 -15.22
CA GLU A 261 -43.37 -32.74 -14.98
C GLU A 261 -41.95 -32.28 -15.29
N ALA A 262 -41.79 -30.99 -15.68
CA ALA A 262 -40.48 -30.41 -16.00
C ALA A 262 -39.47 -30.58 -14.87
N ARG A 263 -39.94 -30.43 -13.62
CA ARG A 263 -39.11 -30.55 -12.41
C ARG A 263 -38.62 -31.99 -12.21
N ASP A 264 -39.48 -32.97 -12.40
CA ASP A 264 -39.13 -34.38 -12.15
C ASP A 264 -38.13 -34.89 -13.19
N PHE A 265 -38.29 -34.46 -14.45
CA PHE A 265 -37.32 -34.76 -15.49
C PHE A 265 -35.95 -34.12 -15.19
N GLY A 266 -35.92 -32.83 -14.83
CA GLY A 266 -34.69 -32.13 -14.48
C GLY A 266 -33.98 -32.74 -13.28
N PHE A 267 -34.75 -33.12 -12.24
CA PHE A 267 -34.19 -33.80 -11.06
C PHE A 267 -33.59 -35.16 -11.42
N GLY A 268 -34.32 -35.97 -12.22
CA GLY A 268 -33.82 -37.26 -12.66
C GLY A 268 -32.59 -37.19 -13.55
N ALA A 269 -32.53 -36.23 -14.48
CA ALA A 269 -31.36 -35.98 -15.31
C ALA A 269 -30.16 -35.54 -14.48
N ALA A 270 -30.35 -34.62 -13.54
CA ALA A 270 -29.28 -34.16 -12.61
C ALA A 270 -28.78 -35.32 -11.73
N ALA A 271 -29.66 -36.12 -11.15
CA ALA A 271 -29.25 -37.26 -10.32
C ALA A 271 -28.43 -38.31 -11.07
N LEU A 272 -28.65 -38.42 -12.38
CA LEU A 272 -27.91 -39.34 -13.25
C LEU A 272 -26.60 -38.74 -13.79
N SER A 273 -26.42 -37.44 -13.74
CA SER A 273 -25.22 -36.74 -14.23
C SER A 273 -24.40 -36.13 -13.07
N ASP A 274 -24.65 -34.86 -12.74
CA ASP A 274 -23.84 -34.08 -11.79
C ASP A 274 -24.26 -34.25 -10.32
N GLY A 275 -25.40 -34.91 -10.09
CA GLY A 275 -26.04 -34.99 -8.78
C GLY A 275 -27.18 -34.00 -8.62
N ALA A 276 -28.28 -34.47 -8.03
CA ALA A 276 -29.43 -33.64 -7.71
C ALA A 276 -29.42 -33.24 -6.24
N PHE A 277 -29.58 -31.97 -5.95
CA PHE A 277 -29.79 -31.49 -4.61
C PHE A 277 -31.14 -31.99 -4.08
N VAL A 278 -31.12 -32.61 -2.89
CA VAL A 278 -32.32 -33.20 -2.26
C VAL A 278 -32.79 -32.31 -1.12
N ASP A 279 -31.91 -32.07 -0.13
CA ASP A 279 -32.25 -31.35 1.09
C ASP A 279 -30.97 -30.96 1.86
N GLU A 280 -31.16 -30.31 2.99
CA GLU A 280 -30.13 -29.89 3.91
C GLU A 280 -30.24 -30.62 5.24
N PHE A 281 -29.13 -31.10 5.76
CA PHE A 281 -29.05 -31.69 7.08
C PHE A 281 -28.26 -30.80 8.03
N TYR A 282 -28.79 -30.57 9.22
CA TYR A 282 -28.15 -29.73 10.23
C TYR A 282 -27.55 -30.61 11.34
N THR A 283 -26.24 -30.46 11.57
CA THR A 283 -25.52 -31.11 12.69
C THR A 283 -25.02 -30.01 13.62
N GLY A 284 -25.84 -29.67 14.63
CA GLY A 284 -25.59 -28.48 15.44
C GLY A 284 -25.78 -27.20 14.62
N ASP A 285 -24.72 -26.37 14.51
CA ASP A 285 -24.73 -25.15 13.73
C ASP A 285 -24.22 -25.34 12.28
N ASP A 286 -23.72 -26.54 11.94
CA ASP A 286 -23.21 -26.86 10.62
C ASP A 286 -24.31 -27.35 9.68
N LYS A 287 -24.40 -26.73 8.52
CA LYS A 287 -25.29 -27.09 7.43
C LYS A 287 -24.57 -28.03 6.46
N ILE A 288 -25.19 -29.20 6.19
CA ILE A 288 -24.67 -30.20 5.24
C ILE A 288 -25.69 -30.40 4.13
N ASP A 289 -25.29 -30.13 2.89
CA ASP A 289 -26.13 -30.33 1.72
C ASP A 289 -26.16 -31.82 1.34
N ILE A 290 -27.36 -32.35 1.06
CA ILE A 290 -27.58 -33.73 0.64
C ILE A 290 -27.79 -33.76 -0.85
N PHE A 291 -26.92 -34.48 -1.58
CA PHE A 291 -27.03 -34.71 -3.00
C PHE A 291 -27.31 -36.18 -3.31
N LEU A 292 -28.15 -36.41 -4.30
CA LEU A 292 -28.43 -37.75 -4.85
C LEU A 292 -27.62 -37.95 -6.11
N PHE A 293 -26.80 -39.01 -6.15
CA PHE A 293 -26.03 -39.40 -7.32
C PHE A 293 -26.42 -40.85 -7.74
N SER A 294 -26.29 -41.13 -9.02
CA SER A 294 -26.29 -42.52 -9.46
C SER A 294 -24.99 -43.21 -8.98
N GLU A 295 -24.99 -44.57 -8.84
CA GLU A 295 -23.80 -45.33 -8.44
C GLU A 295 -22.61 -45.11 -9.41
N ALA A 296 -22.88 -44.93 -10.68
CA ALA A 296 -21.88 -44.59 -11.69
C ALA A 296 -21.48 -43.12 -11.64
N GLY A 297 -22.36 -42.24 -11.12
CA GLY A 297 -22.13 -40.80 -10.89
C GLY A 297 -21.50 -40.10 -12.07
N ASN A 298 -20.67 -39.13 -11.78
CA ASN A 298 -19.87 -38.34 -12.72
C ASN A 298 -18.68 -39.10 -13.36
N LYS A 299 -18.56 -40.41 -13.14
CA LYS A 299 -17.57 -41.28 -13.79
C LYS A 299 -18.05 -41.83 -15.13
N GLN A 300 -19.26 -41.50 -15.54
CA GLN A 300 -19.79 -41.96 -16.83
C GLN A 300 -19.10 -41.24 -17.98
N SER A 301 -18.81 -42.04 -19.03
CA SER A 301 -18.32 -41.47 -20.29
C SER A 301 -19.47 -40.69 -20.96
N LEU A 302 -19.17 -39.52 -21.57
CA LEU A 302 -20.12 -38.74 -22.36
C LEU A 302 -20.92 -39.59 -23.36
N ASN A 303 -20.27 -40.58 -23.95
CA ASN A 303 -20.88 -41.50 -24.91
C ASN A 303 -22.02 -42.35 -24.32
N ASN A 304 -22.14 -42.48 -23.01
CA ASN A 304 -23.18 -43.29 -22.36
C ASN A 304 -24.35 -42.47 -21.83
N ILE A 305 -24.28 -41.13 -21.87
CA ILE A 305 -25.31 -40.26 -21.28
C ILE A 305 -26.67 -40.46 -22.00
N GLU A 306 -26.68 -40.63 -23.31
CA GLU A 306 -27.90 -40.91 -24.07
C GLU A 306 -28.62 -42.19 -23.61
N THR A 307 -27.86 -43.17 -23.14
CA THR A 307 -28.39 -44.49 -22.72
C THR A 307 -28.77 -44.57 -21.24
N LEU A 308 -28.59 -43.50 -20.48
CA LEU A 308 -28.93 -43.46 -19.07
C LEU A 308 -30.40 -43.76 -18.81
N PRO A 309 -30.73 -44.74 -17.92
CA PRO A 309 -32.12 -45.13 -17.70
C PRO A 309 -32.82 -44.12 -16.79
N ILE A 310 -33.89 -43.51 -17.30
CA ILE A 310 -34.80 -42.66 -16.51
C ILE A 310 -36.08 -43.45 -16.23
N TYR A 311 -36.52 -43.45 -14.97
CA TYR A 311 -37.74 -44.04 -14.52
C TYR A 311 -38.91 -43.07 -14.75
N THR A 312 -39.90 -43.47 -15.55
CA THR A 312 -41.06 -42.63 -15.85
C THR A 312 -42.11 -42.69 -14.75
N PRO A 313 -42.92 -41.63 -14.56
CA PRO A 313 -44.06 -41.66 -13.63
C PRO A 313 -45.03 -42.81 -13.87
N GLN A 314 -45.11 -43.36 -15.11
CA GLN A 314 -45.94 -44.49 -15.49
C GLN A 314 -45.33 -45.85 -15.11
N GLY A 315 -44.14 -45.90 -14.49
CA GLY A 315 -43.49 -47.13 -14.04
C GLY A 315 -42.66 -47.85 -15.11
N THR A 316 -42.32 -47.19 -16.21
CA THR A 316 -41.43 -47.73 -17.25
C THR A 316 -40.05 -47.07 -17.23
N VAL A 317 -39.04 -47.76 -17.72
CA VAL A 317 -37.66 -47.19 -17.84
C VAL A 317 -37.41 -46.88 -19.29
N VAL A 318 -36.97 -45.65 -19.58
CA VAL A 318 -36.63 -45.19 -20.92
C VAL A 318 -35.27 -44.53 -20.94
N PRO A 319 -34.49 -44.63 -22.03
CA PRO A 319 -33.18 -43.95 -22.09
C PRO A 319 -33.35 -42.44 -22.19
N LEU A 320 -32.43 -41.68 -21.58
CA LEU A 320 -32.42 -40.21 -21.54
C LEU A 320 -32.50 -39.62 -22.96
N GLY A 321 -31.77 -40.15 -23.93
CA GLY A 321 -31.76 -39.67 -25.31
C GLY A 321 -33.11 -39.79 -26.04
N SER A 322 -34.04 -40.66 -25.53
CA SER A 322 -35.43 -40.70 -26.05
C SER A 322 -36.26 -39.53 -25.54
N LEU A 323 -35.91 -38.94 -24.39
CA LEU A 323 -36.64 -37.89 -23.70
C LEU A 323 -36.05 -36.47 -23.94
N ALA A 324 -34.81 -36.42 -24.34
CA ALA A 324 -34.08 -35.16 -24.57
C ALA A 324 -33.21 -35.25 -25.81
N GLU A 325 -32.87 -34.10 -26.35
CA GLU A 325 -31.79 -33.92 -27.30
C GLU A 325 -30.54 -33.54 -26.49
N ILE A 326 -29.46 -34.29 -26.70
CA ILE A 326 -28.20 -34.10 -25.97
C ILE A 326 -27.18 -33.59 -26.97
N THR A 327 -26.70 -32.38 -26.77
CA THR A 327 -25.74 -31.72 -27.64
C THR A 327 -24.51 -31.27 -26.86
N GLU A 328 -23.33 -31.56 -27.37
CA GLU A 328 -22.10 -30.97 -26.88
C GLU A 328 -22.00 -29.54 -27.43
N THR A 329 -21.84 -28.59 -26.54
CA THR A 329 -21.66 -27.18 -26.86
C THR A 329 -20.53 -26.58 -26.02
N VAL A 330 -20.28 -25.33 -26.21
CA VAL A 330 -19.33 -24.57 -25.38
C VAL A 330 -20.04 -23.36 -24.83
N ASP A 331 -19.80 -23.09 -23.55
CA ASP A 331 -20.31 -21.89 -22.88
C ASP A 331 -19.31 -21.40 -21.86
N THR A 332 -19.55 -20.24 -21.25
CA THR A 332 -18.72 -19.74 -20.15
C THR A 332 -19.20 -20.30 -18.82
N ALA A 333 -18.26 -20.68 -17.94
CA ALA A 333 -18.59 -21.13 -16.58
C ALA A 333 -19.13 -19.99 -15.72
N ASP A 334 -18.52 -18.81 -15.85
CA ASP A 334 -18.77 -17.66 -14.99
C ASP A 334 -19.00 -16.39 -15.81
N ILE A 335 -20.06 -15.65 -15.47
CA ILE A 335 -20.32 -14.31 -16.00
C ILE A 335 -20.22 -13.32 -14.87
N ARG A 336 -19.07 -12.67 -14.76
CA ARG A 336 -18.85 -11.60 -13.79
C ARG A 336 -19.47 -10.30 -14.26
N ARG A 337 -20.04 -9.54 -13.32
CA ARG A 337 -20.53 -8.19 -13.56
C ARG A 337 -20.02 -7.24 -12.51
N VAL A 338 -19.55 -6.08 -12.97
CA VAL A 338 -19.18 -4.93 -12.14
C VAL A 338 -20.09 -3.79 -12.52
N ASP A 339 -20.77 -3.19 -11.56
CA ASP A 339 -21.75 -2.11 -11.77
C ASP A 339 -22.83 -2.47 -12.84
N GLY A 340 -23.24 -3.75 -12.85
CA GLY A 340 -24.25 -4.27 -13.80
C GLY A 340 -23.74 -4.60 -15.20
N ARG A 341 -22.49 -4.25 -15.54
CA ARG A 341 -21.86 -4.54 -16.84
C ARG A 341 -21.07 -5.84 -16.79
N ARG A 342 -21.11 -6.63 -17.87
CA ARG A 342 -20.26 -7.82 -18.01
C ARG A 342 -18.82 -7.38 -18.04
N THR A 343 -17.95 -8.00 -17.20
CA THR A 343 -16.58 -7.53 -16.98
C THR A 343 -15.63 -8.71 -16.81
N VAL A 344 -14.47 -8.60 -17.40
CA VAL A 344 -13.28 -9.40 -17.06
C VAL A 344 -12.28 -8.45 -16.42
N THR A 345 -11.80 -8.80 -15.24
CA THR A 345 -10.74 -8.03 -14.55
C THR A 345 -9.40 -8.74 -14.70
N LEU A 346 -8.39 -8.01 -15.12
CA LEU A 346 -7.00 -8.45 -15.08
C LEU A 346 -6.30 -7.81 -13.89
N TYR A 347 -5.69 -8.64 -13.06
CA TYR A 347 -4.85 -8.22 -11.92
C TYR A 347 -3.40 -8.32 -12.33
N ILE A 348 -2.77 -7.20 -12.61
CA ILE A 348 -1.37 -7.10 -13.01
C ILE A 348 -0.56 -6.68 -11.80
N ILE A 349 0.25 -7.59 -11.25
CA ILE A 349 1.09 -7.33 -10.09
C ILE A 349 2.52 -7.09 -10.57
N PRO A 350 3.04 -5.87 -10.48
CA PRO A 350 4.41 -5.58 -10.87
C PRO A 350 5.41 -6.20 -9.89
N PRO A 351 6.63 -6.53 -10.34
CA PRO A 351 7.72 -6.91 -9.45
C PRO A 351 8.03 -5.79 -8.45
N ARG A 352 8.68 -6.10 -7.34
CA ARG A 352 9.00 -5.11 -6.27
C ARG A 352 9.86 -3.93 -6.74
N SER A 353 10.63 -4.13 -7.80
CA SER A 353 11.45 -3.09 -8.42
C SER A 353 10.64 -1.96 -9.07
N ILE A 354 9.36 -2.21 -9.39
CA ILE A 354 8.45 -1.26 -10.04
C ILE A 354 7.34 -0.90 -9.05
N ALA A 355 7.26 0.38 -8.67
CA ALA A 355 6.21 0.86 -7.79
C ALA A 355 4.82 0.80 -8.47
N LEU A 356 3.75 0.63 -7.67
CA LEU A 356 2.38 0.55 -8.17
C LEU A 356 2.01 1.75 -9.05
N GLU A 357 2.33 2.97 -8.62
CA GLU A 357 2.05 4.19 -9.40
C GLU A 357 2.73 4.16 -10.78
N SER A 358 3.98 3.67 -10.85
CA SER A 358 4.70 3.52 -12.12
C SER A 358 4.07 2.46 -13.02
N ALA A 359 3.67 1.31 -12.45
CA ALA A 359 2.98 0.26 -13.20
C ALA A 359 1.62 0.73 -13.73
N VAL A 360 0.86 1.46 -12.91
CA VAL A 360 -0.41 2.10 -13.32
C VAL A 360 -0.20 3.04 -14.50
N GLN A 361 0.86 3.87 -14.46
CA GLN A 361 1.19 4.77 -15.55
C GLN A 361 1.58 4.02 -16.82
N GLN A 362 2.40 2.97 -16.72
CA GLN A 362 2.77 2.12 -17.86
C GLN A 362 1.53 1.47 -18.50
N VAL A 363 0.66 0.84 -17.71
CA VAL A 363 -0.58 0.23 -18.21
C VAL A 363 -1.48 1.28 -18.87
N ARG A 364 -1.62 2.46 -18.27
CA ARG A 364 -2.43 3.56 -18.81
C ARG A 364 -1.86 4.10 -20.13
N ASP A 365 -0.56 4.35 -20.19
CA ASP A 365 0.08 5.05 -21.31
C ASP A 365 0.43 4.12 -22.46
N GLU A 366 0.78 2.84 -22.17
CA GLU A 366 1.28 1.90 -23.19
C GLU A 366 0.24 0.83 -23.58
N ILE A 367 -0.80 0.60 -22.77
CA ILE A 367 -1.88 -0.35 -23.10
C ILE A 367 -3.20 0.40 -23.36
N MET A 368 -3.70 1.15 -22.36
CA MET A 368 -5.05 1.72 -22.46
C MET A 368 -5.14 2.83 -23.50
N ARG A 369 -4.24 3.83 -23.46
CA ARG A 369 -4.26 4.97 -24.39
C ARG A 369 -4.12 4.55 -25.87
N PRO A 370 -3.16 3.70 -26.24
CA PRO A 370 -3.07 3.23 -27.63
C PRO A 370 -4.34 2.55 -28.07
N MET A 371 -4.89 1.61 -27.27
CA MET A 371 -6.12 0.90 -27.62
C MET A 371 -7.34 1.80 -27.76
N GLN A 372 -7.40 2.90 -27.00
CA GLN A 372 -8.47 3.91 -27.10
C GLN A 372 -8.29 4.87 -28.27
N THR A 373 -7.03 5.14 -28.66
CA THR A 373 -6.72 6.13 -29.73
C THR A 373 -6.73 5.50 -31.11
N ASP A 374 -6.27 4.25 -31.22
CA ASP A 374 -6.11 3.56 -32.53
C ASP A 374 -7.38 2.83 -32.96
N ASP A 375 -8.53 3.09 -32.30
CA ASP A 375 -9.82 2.44 -32.60
C ASP A 375 -9.76 0.89 -32.56
N SER A 376 -8.78 0.36 -31.80
CA SER A 376 -8.56 -1.08 -31.68
C SER A 376 -9.46 -1.76 -30.64
N LEU A 377 -10.20 -0.95 -29.86
CA LEU A 377 -11.23 -1.42 -28.95
C LEU A 377 -12.53 -1.71 -29.74
N PRO A 378 -13.15 -2.88 -29.53
CA PRO A 378 -14.47 -3.17 -30.08
C PRO A 378 -15.53 -2.18 -29.59
N GLU A 379 -16.56 -1.93 -30.42
CA GLU A 379 -17.64 -1.00 -30.09
C GLU A 379 -18.34 -1.40 -28.80
N GLY A 380 -18.42 -0.48 -27.85
CA GLY A 380 -19.03 -0.69 -26.53
C GLY A 380 -18.14 -1.33 -25.46
N VAL A 381 -16.90 -1.71 -25.79
CA VAL A 381 -15.91 -2.16 -24.79
C VAL A 381 -15.24 -0.95 -24.13
N THR A 382 -15.13 -0.97 -22.82
CA THR A 382 -14.47 0.08 -22.02
C THR A 382 -13.40 -0.52 -21.13
N LEU A 383 -12.36 0.26 -20.87
CA LEU A 383 -11.24 -0.08 -19.99
C LEU A 383 -11.22 0.89 -18.82
N ASP A 384 -11.30 0.36 -17.60
CA ASP A 384 -11.30 1.13 -16.37
C ASP A 384 -10.28 0.57 -15.38
N LEU A 385 -9.45 1.46 -14.80
CA LEU A 385 -8.53 1.10 -13.73
C LEU A 385 -9.28 1.12 -12.40
N THR A 386 -9.17 0.05 -11.62
CA THR A 386 -9.88 -0.14 -10.36
C THR A 386 -8.96 -0.72 -9.27
N GLY A 387 -9.51 -1.03 -8.11
CA GLY A 387 -8.77 -1.70 -7.04
C GLY A 387 -7.75 -0.80 -6.33
N ALA A 388 -6.54 -1.32 -6.11
CA ALA A 388 -5.48 -0.61 -5.37
C ALA A 388 -5.05 0.69 -6.06
N SER A 389 -5.07 0.74 -7.39
CA SER A 389 -4.72 1.92 -8.19
C SER A 389 -5.71 3.07 -8.00
N ASP A 390 -7.01 2.78 -8.06
CA ASP A 390 -8.07 3.78 -7.84
C ASP A 390 -8.07 4.26 -6.38
N GLN A 391 -7.87 3.35 -5.43
CA GLN A 391 -7.76 3.68 -4.01
C GLN A 391 -6.53 4.53 -3.70
N LEU A 392 -5.39 4.32 -4.38
CA LEU A 392 -4.21 5.17 -4.27
C LEU A 392 -4.52 6.60 -4.74
N ASP A 393 -5.14 6.76 -5.91
CA ASP A 393 -5.52 8.06 -6.47
C ASP A 393 -6.53 8.79 -5.57
N ALA A 394 -7.57 8.09 -5.11
CA ALA A 394 -8.59 8.64 -4.20
C ALA A 394 -7.98 9.07 -2.86
N THR A 395 -7.09 8.26 -2.29
CA THR A 395 -6.42 8.56 -1.02
C THR A 395 -5.47 9.73 -1.16
N ARG A 396 -4.66 9.78 -2.22
CA ARG A 396 -3.75 10.90 -2.50
C ARG A 396 -4.50 12.22 -2.63
N LYS A 397 -5.64 12.21 -3.33
CA LYS A 397 -6.53 13.38 -3.45
C LYS A 397 -7.09 13.79 -2.10
N SER A 398 -7.60 12.85 -1.30
CA SER A 398 -8.14 13.10 0.04
C SER A 398 -7.07 13.62 1.00
N LEU A 399 -5.88 12.99 1.04
CA LEU A 399 -4.77 13.44 1.88
C LEU A 399 -4.29 14.84 1.48
N GLY A 400 -4.23 15.14 0.17
CA GLY A 400 -3.89 16.47 -0.32
C GLY A 400 -4.89 17.53 0.14
N GLN A 401 -6.18 17.26 0.04
CA GLN A 401 -7.24 18.17 0.53
C GLN A 401 -7.13 18.36 2.05
N ASN A 402 -6.97 17.28 2.81
CA ASN A 402 -6.85 17.33 4.26
C ASN A 402 -5.58 18.08 4.71
N MET A 403 -4.48 17.99 3.94
CA MET A 403 -3.26 18.77 4.19
C MET A 403 -3.54 20.28 4.14
N TRP A 404 -4.25 20.76 3.11
CA TRP A 404 -4.60 22.18 3.00
C TRP A 404 -5.53 22.65 4.12
N ILE A 405 -6.50 21.80 4.52
CA ILE A 405 -7.39 22.08 5.67
C ILE A 405 -6.55 22.17 6.95
N ALA A 406 -5.63 21.23 7.17
CA ALA A 406 -4.75 21.22 8.35
C ALA A 406 -3.85 22.46 8.39
N VAL A 407 -3.27 22.88 7.26
CA VAL A 407 -2.48 24.12 7.15
C VAL A 407 -3.32 25.34 7.49
N ALA A 408 -4.55 25.43 6.94
CA ALA A 408 -5.45 26.53 7.21
C ALA A 408 -5.84 26.62 8.70
N LEU A 409 -6.19 25.48 9.32
CA LEU A 409 -6.53 25.42 10.74
C LEU A 409 -5.34 25.80 11.62
N CYS A 410 -4.15 25.27 11.31
CA CYS A 410 -2.92 25.62 12.01
C CYS A 410 -2.61 27.12 11.88
N TYR A 411 -2.75 27.68 10.69
CA TYR A 411 -2.58 29.12 10.47
C TYR A 411 -3.55 29.95 11.30
N LEU A 412 -4.85 29.64 11.27
CA LEU A 412 -5.88 30.36 12.03
C LEU A 412 -5.61 30.27 13.53
N GLN A 413 -5.25 29.09 14.05
CA GLN A 413 -4.89 28.91 15.44
C GLN A 413 -3.71 29.82 15.85
N LEU A 414 -2.68 29.88 15.02
CA LEU A 414 -1.53 30.74 15.25
C LEU A 414 -1.89 32.23 15.16
N VAL A 415 -2.79 32.62 14.24
CA VAL A 415 -3.30 34.03 14.17
C VAL A 415 -3.99 34.42 15.47
N ILE A 416 -4.80 33.53 16.05
CA ILE A 416 -5.47 33.79 17.34
C ILE A 416 -4.44 33.97 18.46
N ILE A 417 -3.40 33.11 18.52
CA ILE A 417 -2.35 33.16 19.54
C ILE A 417 -1.54 34.45 19.43
N TYR A 418 -1.09 34.80 18.23
CA TYR A 418 -0.22 35.95 17.99
C TYR A 418 -0.96 37.26 17.81
N ARG A 419 -2.29 37.22 17.62
CA ARG A 419 -3.13 38.41 17.27
C ARG A 419 -2.55 39.20 16.09
N HIS A 420 -1.93 38.50 15.14
CA HIS A 420 -1.27 39.11 13.99
C HIS A 420 -1.23 38.12 12.81
N TRP A 421 -1.52 38.59 11.61
CA TRP A 421 -1.60 37.74 10.41
C TRP A 421 -0.23 37.32 9.83
N GLY A 422 0.78 38.19 9.93
CA GLY A 422 2.08 37.97 9.29
C GLY A 422 2.97 36.93 10.00
N TYR A 423 2.95 36.86 11.34
CA TYR A 423 3.87 35.97 12.09
C TYR A 423 3.56 34.50 11.90
N PRO A 424 2.30 34.06 11.90
CA PRO A 424 1.93 32.72 11.56
C PRO A 424 2.41 32.28 10.17
N PHE A 425 2.33 33.17 9.19
CA PHE A 425 2.82 32.91 7.84
C PHE A 425 4.33 32.60 7.83
N LEU A 426 5.15 33.37 8.59
CA LEU A 426 6.60 33.13 8.71
C LEU A 426 6.91 31.76 9.34
N ILE A 427 6.10 31.35 10.29
CA ILE A 427 6.23 30.04 10.94
C ILE A 427 5.90 28.94 9.93
N LEU A 428 4.80 29.05 9.21
CA LEU A 428 4.34 28.04 8.26
C LEU A 428 5.25 27.89 7.03
N VAL A 429 5.95 28.94 6.61
CA VAL A 429 6.95 28.86 5.53
C VAL A 429 8.08 27.87 5.85
N THR A 430 8.34 27.55 7.12
CA THR A 430 9.36 26.56 7.51
C THR A 430 8.87 25.12 7.33
N VAL A 431 7.57 24.87 7.25
CA VAL A 431 6.97 23.54 7.17
C VAL A 431 7.33 22.81 5.86
N PRO A 432 7.19 23.40 4.66
CA PRO A 432 7.61 22.73 3.42
C PRO A 432 9.09 22.31 3.45
N LEU A 433 9.96 23.11 4.10
CA LEU A 433 11.36 22.74 4.23
C LEU A 433 11.53 21.51 5.14
N GLY A 434 10.74 21.41 6.20
CA GLY A 434 10.71 20.24 7.09
C GLY A 434 10.22 18.99 6.35
N ILE A 435 9.14 19.13 5.54
CA ILE A 435 8.60 18.03 4.72
C ILE A 435 9.67 17.52 3.74
N GLY A 436 10.37 18.42 3.04
CA GLY A 436 11.46 18.03 2.17
C GLY A 436 12.60 17.32 2.91
N GLY A 437 12.88 17.72 4.16
CA GLY A 437 13.80 16.99 5.03
C GLY A 437 13.35 15.55 5.32
N GLY A 438 12.05 15.32 5.47
CA GLY A 438 11.46 13.97 5.60
C GLY A 438 11.68 13.12 4.34
N ILE A 439 11.45 13.70 3.14
CA ILE A 439 11.69 13.02 1.85
C ILE A 439 13.17 12.65 1.69
N VAL A 440 14.07 13.60 1.95
CA VAL A 440 15.53 13.32 1.94
C VAL A 440 15.89 12.22 2.92
N GLY A 441 15.28 12.24 4.11
CA GLY A 441 15.48 11.22 5.13
C GLY A 441 15.02 9.83 4.71
N LEU A 442 13.87 9.73 4.06
CA LEU A 442 13.38 8.47 3.51
C LEU A 442 14.31 7.94 2.40
N TRP A 443 14.78 8.83 1.52
CA TRP A 443 15.77 8.47 0.51
C TRP A 443 17.08 7.99 1.13
N LEU A 444 17.58 8.67 2.16
CA LEU A 444 18.78 8.25 2.88
C LEU A 444 18.59 6.90 3.57
N LEU A 445 17.42 6.67 4.19
CA LEU A 445 17.09 5.40 4.83
C LEU A 445 17.17 4.25 3.82
N ASN A 446 16.57 4.42 2.64
CA ASN A 446 16.58 3.42 1.58
C ASN A 446 18.00 3.23 0.99
N TYR A 447 18.74 4.32 0.79
CA TYR A 447 20.11 4.27 0.29
C TYR A 447 21.05 3.53 1.25
N PHE A 448 21.03 3.87 2.54
CA PHE A 448 21.84 3.15 3.53
C PHE A 448 21.29 1.75 3.81
N GLY A 449 19.97 1.59 3.77
CA GLY A 449 19.31 0.30 3.92
C GLY A 449 19.71 -0.71 2.85
N SER A 450 19.91 -0.25 1.60
CA SER A 450 20.40 -1.11 0.50
C SER A 450 21.88 -1.52 0.64
N LEU A 451 22.64 -0.85 1.50
CA LEU A 451 24.04 -1.19 1.77
C LEU A 451 24.20 -2.20 2.92
N LEU A 452 23.15 -2.41 3.75
CA LEU A 452 23.20 -3.30 4.92
C LEU A 452 23.58 -4.75 4.59
N PRO A 453 23.16 -5.35 3.46
CA PRO A 453 23.56 -6.71 3.09
C PRO A 453 25.08 -6.88 2.97
N HIS A 454 25.83 -5.84 2.61
CA HIS A 454 27.29 -5.90 2.58
C HIS A 454 27.92 -6.09 3.97
N PHE A 455 27.17 -5.83 5.02
CA PHE A 455 27.56 -6.03 6.41
C PHE A 455 26.90 -7.22 7.08
N GLY A 456 26.20 -8.08 6.30
CA GLY A 456 25.49 -9.26 6.81
C GLY A 456 24.21 -8.94 7.58
N LEU A 457 23.60 -7.80 7.31
CA LEU A 457 22.34 -7.36 7.89
C LEU A 457 21.25 -7.31 6.81
N ASP A 458 20.00 -7.55 7.19
CA ASP A 458 18.87 -7.51 6.26
C ASP A 458 18.68 -6.13 5.63
N PRO A 459 18.32 -6.06 4.34
CA PRO A 459 18.12 -4.79 3.65
C PRO A 459 16.90 -4.06 4.24
N ILE A 460 17.04 -2.76 4.48
CA ILE A 460 15.92 -1.90 4.85
C ILE A 460 15.47 -1.13 3.60
N GLN A 461 14.31 -1.50 3.07
CA GLN A 461 13.66 -0.77 1.99
C GLN A 461 12.26 -0.36 2.43
N GLN A 462 11.99 0.93 2.40
CA GLN A 462 10.70 1.47 2.77
C GLN A 462 10.07 2.16 1.56
N PRO A 463 8.97 1.63 1.02
CA PRO A 463 8.24 2.28 -0.06
C PRO A 463 7.58 3.58 0.42
N PHE A 464 7.28 4.45 -0.54
CA PHE A 464 6.51 5.66 -0.29
C PHE A 464 5.02 5.33 -0.41
N ASP A 465 4.44 4.80 0.67
CA ASP A 465 3.07 4.34 0.75
C ASP A 465 2.13 5.36 1.42
N MET A 466 0.85 5.03 1.46
CA MET A 466 -0.19 5.86 2.06
C MET A 466 0.07 6.15 3.55
N ILE A 467 0.61 5.18 4.30
CA ILE A 467 0.93 5.33 5.73
C ILE A 467 2.10 6.29 5.90
N THR A 468 3.10 6.19 5.04
CA THR A 468 4.23 7.13 4.97
C THR A 468 3.75 8.56 4.68
N MET A 469 2.77 8.72 3.76
CA MET A 469 2.18 10.03 3.48
C MET A 469 1.47 10.66 4.69
N LEU A 470 0.86 9.87 5.58
CA LEU A 470 0.31 10.38 6.83
C LEU A 470 1.37 11.03 7.74
N GLY A 471 2.63 10.61 7.60
CA GLY A 471 3.76 11.22 8.30
C GLY A 471 3.88 12.72 8.04
N PHE A 472 3.53 13.20 6.84
CA PHE A 472 3.55 14.65 6.54
C PHE A 472 2.50 15.43 7.32
N LEU A 473 1.30 14.87 7.53
CA LEU A 473 0.27 15.51 8.36
C LEU A 473 0.71 15.61 9.82
N ILE A 474 1.34 14.56 10.35
CA ILE A 474 1.90 14.57 11.71
C ILE A 474 3.05 15.57 11.81
N LEU A 475 3.93 15.59 10.81
CA LEU A 475 5.06 16.50 10.75
C LEU A 475 4.59 17.97 10.71
N LEU A 476 3.52 18.31 9.99
CA LEU A 476 2.94 19.65 9.98
C LEU A 476 2.66 20.15 11.41
N GLY A 477 1.97 19.35 12.22
CA GLY A 477 1.62 19.72 13.60
C GLY A 477 2.80 19.79 14.54
N THR A 478 3.81 18.94 14.34
CA THR A 478 4.98 18.85 15.25
C THR A 478 6.11 19.81 14.87
N ALA A 479 6.32 20.05 13.57
CA ALA A 479 7.39 20.93 13.08
C ALA A 479 7.17 22.41 13.43
N VAL A 480 5.93 22.83 13.55
CA VAL A 480 5.55 24.23 13.88
C VAL A 480 5.96 24.64 15.31
N ASN A 481 6.10 23.67 16.23
CA ASN A 481 6.36 23.93 17.64
C ASN A 481 7.69 24.66 17.90
N ASN A 482 8.77 24.31 17.24
CA ASN A 482 10.08 24.93 17.42
C ASN A 482 10.15 26.37 16.86
N PRO A 483 9.65 26.68 15.65
CA PRO A 483 9.56 28.03 15.11
C PRO A 483 8.80 29.02 15.99
N ILE A 484 7.70 28.59 16.62
CA ILE A 484 6.90 29.40 17.53
C ILE A 484 7.78 30.03 18.61
N LEU A 485 8.65 29.24 19.25
CA LEU A 485 9.48 29.70 20.37
C LEU A 485 10.47 30.77 19.95
N ILE A 486 11.01 30.70 18.72
CA ILE A 486 11.96 31.68 18.20
C ILE A 486 11.26 32.96 17.77
N VAL A 487 10.14 32.83 17.05
CA VAL A 487 9.35 33.99 16.60
C VAL A 487 8.83 34.78 17.79
N ASP A 488 8.23 34.10 18.78
CA ASP A 488 7.72 34.74 20.01
C ASP A 488 8.82 35.56 20.73
N ARG A 489 9.96 34.95 21.01
CA ARG A 489 11.04 35.62 21.68
C ARG A 489 11.65 36.77 20.86
N THR A 490 11.79 36.58 19.54
CA THR A 490 12.29 37.63 18.65
C THR A 490 11.34 38.84 18.62
N MET A 491 10.04 38.57 18.55
CA MET A 491 9.05 39.66 18.50
C MET A 491 8.90 40.39 19.82
N ARG A 492 9.02 39.70 20.94
CA ARG A 492 9.06 40.31 22.27
C ARG A 492 10.27 41.22 22.41
N ASN A 493 11.49 40.75 22.06
CA ASN A 493 12.69 41.55 22.09
C ASN A 493 12.59 42.79 21.19
N PHE A 494 11.99 42.64 20.01
CA PHE A 494 11.88 43.74 19.06
C PHE A 494 10.82 44.78 19.46
N ARG A 495 9.66 44.35 19.98
CA ARG A 495 8.53 45.27 20.29
C ARG A 495 8.55 45.79 21.71
N GLU A 496 8.89 44.97 22.72
CA GLU A 496 8.78 45.29 24.11
C GLU A 496 10.12 45.79 24.68
N GLU A 497 11.25 45.14 24.29
CA GLU A 497 12.58 45.48 24.77
C GLU A 497 13.27 46.53 23.86
N GLY A 498 12.68 46.86 22.70
CA GLY A 498 13.21 47.90 21.79
C GLY A 498 14.56 47.59 21.16
N LEU A 499 14.94 46.30 21.12
CA LEU A 499 16.19 45.87 20.48
C LEU A 499 16.09 45.99 18.96
N GLY A 500 17.16 46.38 18.30
CA GLY A 500 17.21 46.39 16.84
C GLY A 500 17.00 44.99 16.22
N ALA A 501 16.56 44.93 14.97
CA ALA A 501 16.16 43.71 14.29
C ALA A 501 17.14 42.53 14.42
N ILE A 502 18.41 42.76 14.13
CA ILE A 502 19.48 41.73 14.21
C ILE A 502 19.75 41.31 15.65
N ALA A 503 19.76 42.28 16.60
CA ALA A 503 20.02 41.99 17.99
C ALA A 503 18.90 41.15 18.61
N SER A 504 17.63 41.46 18.29
CA SER A 504 16.45 40.68 18.71
C SER A 504 16.49 39.23 18.28
N VAL A 505 16.89 38.95 17.02
CA VAL A 505 17.04 37.60 16.50
C VAL A 505 18.19 36.85 17.19
N LYS A 506 19.32 37.47 17.37
CA LYS A 506 20.51 36.85 18.02
C LYS A 506 20.24 36.48 19.47
N ASP A 507 19.60 37.38 20.24
CA ASP A 507 19.23 37.10 21.62
C ASP A 507 18.23 35.93 21.70
N ALA A 508 17.19 35.94 20.83
CA ALA A 508 16.24 34.86 20.77
C ALA A 508 16.91 33.51 20.47
N LEU A 509 17.86 33.47 19.53
CA LEU A 509 18.64 32.27 19.21
C LEU A 509 19.50 31.81 20.40
N ALA A 510 20.23 32.73 21.06
CA ALA A 510 21.09 32.40 22.17
C ALA A 510 20.33 31.75 23.33
N VAL A 511 19.09 32.20 23.57
CA VAL A 511 18.23 31.68 24.65
C VAL A 511 17.53 30.38 24.24
N ARG A 512 17.09 30.25 22.98
CA ARG A 512 16.21 29.14 22.53
C ARG A 512 16.93 27.95 21.90
N ILE A 513 18.20 28.08 21.48
CA ILE A 513 18.95 26.99 20.84
C ILE A 513 19.01 25.72 21.69
N ARG A 514 19.25 25.83 22.99
CA ARG A 514 19.34 24.68 23.91
C ARG A 514 17.97 23.97 24.06
N PRO A 515 16.85 24.67 24.40
CA PRO A 515 15.52 24.05 24.45
C PRO A 515 15.15 23.35 23.15
N VAL A 516 15.35 24.00 22.00
CA VAL A 516 15.02 23.42 20.67
C VAL A 516 15.83 22.15 20.43
N LEU A 517 17.13 22.14 20.66
CA LEU A 517 17.97 20.95 20.48
C LEU A 517 17.61 19.83 21.46
N MET A 518 17.27 20.15 22.70
CA MET A 518 16.88 19.14 23.70
C MET A 518 15.56 18.48 23.34
N THR A 519 14.51 19.26 23.00
CA THR A 519 13.21 18.72 22.61
C THR A 519 13.32 17.87 21.34
N THR A 520 14.06 18.37 20.35
CA THR A 520 14.29 17.62 19.11
C THR A 520 15.03 16.31 19.38
N ALA A 521 16.15 16.34 20.12
CA ALA A 521 16.91 15.13 20.42
C ALA A 521 16.08 14.09 21.19
N THR A 522 15.27 14.52 22.16
CA THR A 522 14.39 13.61 22.91
C THR A 522 13.35 12.96 21.99
N THR A 523 12.73 13.74 21.10
CA THR A 523 11.73 13.22 20.15
C THR A 523 12.38 12.27 19.14
N LEU A 524 13.55 12.62 18.60
CA LEU A 524 14.30 11.75 17.68
C LEU A 524 14.67 10.40 18.33
N MET A 525 15.16 10.44 19.58
CA MET A 525 15.47 9.21 20.33
C MET A 525 14.22 8.36 20.58
N GLY A 526 13.08 8.99 20.85
CA GLY A 526 11.81 8.29 21.04
C GLY A 526 11.29 7.62 19.76
N LEU A 527 11.54 8.21 18.59
CA LEU A 527 11.12 7.68 17.28
C LEU A 527 12.14 6.71 16.67
N ALA A 528 13.41 6.77 17.08
CA ALA A 528 14.47 5.96 16.49
C ALA A 528 14.20 4.45 16.51
N PRO A 529 13.66 3.85 17.59
CA PRO A 529 13.34 2.43 17.61
C PRO A 529 12.34 2.04 16.50
N LEU A 530 11.33 2.87 16.25
CA LEU A 530 10.32 2.61 15.21
C LEU A 530 10.93 2.57 13.79
N VAL A 531 12.00 3.32 13.56
CA VAL A 531 12.63 3.43 12.24
C VAL A 531 13.73 2.39 12.03
N PHE A 532 14.53 2.10 13.06
CA PHE A 532 15.77 1.35 12.91
C PHE A 532 15.74 -0.07 13.52
N LEU A 533 14.76 -0.38 14.39
CA LEU A 533 14.70 -1.71 14.98
C LEU A 533 13.77 -2.62 14.16
N PRO A 534 14.20 -3.87 13.86
CA PRO A 534 13.33 -4.85 13.22
C PRO A 534 12.24 -5.32 14.19
N GLY A 535 11.12 -5.74 13.65
CA GLY A 535 10.02 -6.31 14.41
C GLY A 535 8.79 -6.53 13.55
N ALA A 536 8.04 -7.60 13.76
CA ALA A 536 6.84 -7.91 12.99
C ALA A 536 5.84 -6.75 13.04
N GLY A 537 5.47 -6.22 11.89
CA GLY A 537 4.55 -5.08 11.72
C GLY A 537 5.20 -3.69 11.90
N THR A 538 6.50 -3.60 12.18
CA THR A 538 7.20 -2.29 12.22
C THR A 538 7.32 -1.69 10.84
N GLU A 539 7.40 -2.50 9.79
CA GLU A 539 7.44 -2.07 8.40
C GLU A 539 6.26 -1.18 8.03
N LEU A 540 5.08 -1.48 8.56
CA LEU A 540 3.86 -0.70 8.31
C LEU A 540 4.01 0.76 8.75
N TYR A 541 4.73 1.00 9.82
CA TYR A 541 4.88 2.34 10.42
C TYR A 541 6.28 2.93 10.26
N ARG A 542 7.25 2.16 9.75
CA ARG A 542 8.65 2.59 9.56
C ARG A 542 8.73 3.83 8.67
N GLY A 543 7.99 3.84 7.54
CA GLY A 543 7.94 4.97 6.62
C GLY A 543 7.39 6.25 7.27
N LEU A 544 6.27 6.13 8.00
CA LEU A 544 5.72 7.22 8.79
C LEU A 544 6.74 7.72 9.82
N GLY A 545 7.37 6.79 10.56
CA GLY A 545 8.41 7.12 11.54
C GLY A 545 9.59 7.84 10.90
N ALA A 546 10.04 7.39 9.73
CA ALA A 546 11.15 7.99 8.99
C ALA A 546 10.86 9.43 8.55
N ILE A 547 9.68 9.66 7.93
CA ILE A 547 9.27 11.03 7.53
C ILE A 547 9.24 11.96 8.73
N VAL A 548 8.67 11.52 9.86
CA VAL A 548 8.56 12.36 11.06
C VAL A 548 9.93 12.57 11.71
N LEU A 549 10.75 11.52 11.84
CA LEU A 549 12.07 11.59 12.46
C LEU A 549 13.00 12.53 11.69
N PHE A 550 13.20 12.26 10.41
CA PHE A 550 14.11 13.08 9.59
C PHE A 550 13.52 14.46 9.29
N GLY A 551 12.20 14.55 9.13
CA GLY A 551 11.51 15.82 8.95
C GLY A 551 11.65 16.74 10.18
N LEU A 552 11.53 16.21 11.41
CA LEU A 552 11.77 16.97 12.64
C LEU A 552 13.23 17.36 12.81
N ALA A 553 14.16 16.46 12.51
CA ALA A 553 15.58 16.77 12.55
C ALA A 553 15.93 17.94 11.61
N PHE A 554 15.42 17.87 10.39
CA PHE A 554 15.63 18.91 9.38
C PHE A 554 14.87 20.21 9.72
N SER A 555 13.64 20.10 10.22
CA SER A 555 12.85 21.24 10.71
C SER A 555 13.56 22.00 11.83
N ALA A 556 14.22 21.28 12.76
CA ALA A 556 15.03 21.93 13.79
C ALA A 556 16.23 22.69 13.19
N LEU A 557 16.91 22.11 12.19
CA LEU A 557 17.98 22.77 11.47
C LEU A 557 17.48 24.04 10.76
N VAL A 558 16.37 23.95 10.05
CA VAL A 558 15.71 25.06 9.35
C VAL A 558 15.28 26.15 10.35
N THR A 559 14.72 25.76 11.48
CA THR A 559 14.30 26.68 12.54
C THR A 559 15.48 27.45 13.13
N LEU A 560 16.65 26.82 13.21
CA LEU A 560 17.86 27.48 13.76
C LEU A 560 18.66 28.26 12.70
N THR A 561 18.45 28.02 11.41
CA THR A 561 19.24 28.66 10.33
C THR A 561 18.39 29.54 9.40
N PHE A 562 17.41 28.95 8.75
CA PHE A 562 16.57 29.64 7.77
C PHE A 562 15.64 30.69 8.40
N LEU A 563 14.91 30.31 9.46
CA LEU A 563 13.95 31.18 10.12
C LEU A 563 14.60 32.46 10.70
N PRO A 564 15.76 32.41 11.40
CA PRO A 564 16.44 33.60 11.86
C PRO A 564 16.88 34.52 10.71
N CYS A 565 17.38 33.96 9.61
CA CYS A 565 17.72 34.75 8.42
C CYS A 565 16.49 35.45 7.81
N LEU A 566 15.38 34.74 7.74
CA LEU A 566 14.09 35.27 7.27
C LEU A 566 13.61 36.40 8.17
N LEU A 567 13.56 36.19 9.50
CA LEU A 567 13.17 37.19 10.49
C LEU A 567 14.07 38.43 10.44
N ALA A 568 15.41 38.24 10.44
CA ALA A 568 16.35 39.34 10.39
C ALA A 568 16.19 40.17 9.11
N THR A 569 15.92 39.53 7.97
CA THR A 569 15.69 40.22 6.70
C THR A 569 14.40 41.05 6.73
N LEU A 570 13.29 40.43 7.16
CA LEU A 570 11.99 41.11 7.21
C LEU A 570 11.94 42.25 8.25
N LEU A 571 12.43 42.01 9.45
CA LEU A 571 12.45 43.05 10.50
C LEU A 571 13.33 44.23 10.07
N ARG A 572 14.48 43.99 9.42
CA ARG A 572 15.30 45.06 8.90
C ARG A 572 14.64 45.86 7.79
N MET A 573 13.88 45.20 6.92
CA MET A 573 13.05 45.90 5.91
C MET A 573 11.98 46.77 6.59
N MET A 574 11.36 46.27 7.65
CA MET A 574 10.37 47.03 8.43
C MET A 574 11.02 48.27 9.12
N GLU A 575 12.18 48.13 9.76
CA GLU A 575 12.91 49.25 10.33
C GLU A 575 13.23 50.35 9.31
N GLN A 576 13.70 49.94 8.14
CA GLN A 576 14.02 50.90 7.05
C GLN A 576 12.78 51.59 6.51
N TRP A 577 11.65 50.91 6.48
CA TRP A 577 10.40 51.45 5.96
C TRP A 577 9.78 52.44 6.93
N VAL A 578 9.81 52.16 8.24
CA VAL A 578 9.36 53.06 9.31
C VAL A 578 10.23 54.32 9.37
N GLY A 579 11.57 54.13 9.38
CA GLY A 579 12.50 55.28 9.39
C GLY A 579 12.39 56.20 8.17
N LYS A 580 12.02 55.68 6.99
CA LYS A 580 11.72 56.52 5.82
C LYS A 580 10.42 57.29 5.94
N ARG A 581 9.43 56.79 6.68
CA ARG A 581 8.18 57.53 6.93
C ARG A 581 8.36 58.71 7.90
N GLU A 582 9.25 58.57 8.88
CA GLU A 582 9.56 59.64 9.84
C GLU A 582 10.41 60.76 9.22
N THR A 583 11.12 60.47 8.14
CA THR A 583 12.02 61.45 7.44
C THR A 583 11.36 62.03 6.17
N ALA A 584 10.16 61.65 5.79
CA ALA A 584 9.43 62.28 4.70
C ALA A 584 8.92 63.66 5.15
N PRO A 585 9.25 64.79 4.51
CA PRO A 585 8.72 66.11 4.84
C PRO A 585 7.22 66.12 4.57
N ALA A 586 6.48 66.72 5.50
CA ALA A 586 5.02 66.89 5.49
C ALA A 586 4.59 67.78 4.29
#